data_1e55cb341d0b676f9e27e8f6557540b7
#
_entry.id   1e55cb341d0b676f9e27e8f6557540b7
#
_cell.length_a   1.000
_cell.length_b   1.000
_cell.length_c   1.000
_cell.angle_alpha   90.00
_cell.angle_beta   90.00
_cell.angle_gamma   90.00
#
_symmetry.space_group_name_H-M   'P 1'
#
loop_
_entity.id
_entity.type
_entity.pdbx_description
1 polymer ?
#
loop_
_entity_poly.entity_id
_entity_poly.type
_entity_poly.pdbx_seq_one_letter_code
_entity_poly.pdbx_strand_id
1 'polypeptide(L)'
;MVYIYGSISKYSNLFVYTNWGLLNESLYDTVYNVVTNQINKTKGQIYFPFIYTLFILILINNLIGLVPYSFSTTSHFILTFSWSFGVVIGTVFLGVSIHNIKFLGLFVPQGCPLFLLPLLVIIETISFIARNISLGLRLAANVLAGHMLLFILSGFTFKILKSGLIGILGILPLIFIIAFSFLELGIAFIQAQVFVVLTAGYIKDSLDLH
;
A
#
# COMPACT_ATOMS: atom_id res chain seq x y z
N MET A 1 -13.23 -14.13 7.62
CA MET A 1 -13.20 -12.75 8.15
C MET A 1 -14.51 -12.32 8.79
N VAL A 2 -15.66 -12.54 8.19
CA VAL A 2 -16.98 -12.29 8.79
C VAL A 2 -17.17 -13.02 10.14
N TYR A 3 -16.59 -14.21 10.29
CA TYR A 3 -16.62 -14.98 11.55
C TYR A 3 -15.84 -14.32 12.70
N ILE A 4 -14.74 -13.62 12.41
CA ILE A 4 -13.95 -12.92 13.45
C ILE A 4 -14.73 -11.71 13.96
N TYR A 5 -15.40 -10.97 13.07
CA TYR A 5 -16.26 -9.85 13.46
C TYR A 5 -17.52 -10.31 14.22
N GLY A 6 -18.15 -11.41 13.80
CA GLY A 6 -19.31 -11.98 14.50
C GLY A 6 -18.98 -12.49 15.90
N SER A 7 -17.78 -12.99 16.14
CA SER A 7 -17.34 -13.41 17.47
C SER A 7 -16.98 -12.22 18.37
N ILE A 8 -16.38 -11.17 17.80
CA ILE A 8 -16.05 -9.93 18.54
C ILE A 8 -17.33 -9.19 18.94
N SER A 9 -18.36 -9.11 18.09
CA SER A 9 -19.64 -8.48 18.44
C SER A 9 -20.41 -9.25 19.52
N LYS A 10 -20.22 -10.55 19.61
CA LYS A 10 -20.85 -11.40 20.64
C LYS A 10 -20.19 -11.23 22.02
N TYR A 11 -18.92 -10.80 22.05
CA TYR A 11 -18.18 -10.48 23.29
C TYR A 11 -18.24 -8.98 23.65
N SER A 12 -18.84 -8.12 22.83
CA SER A 12 -18.92 -6.66 23.05
C SER A 12 -19.88 -6.25 24.17
N ASN A 13 -20.59 -7.19 24.81
CA ASN A 13 -21.34 -6.93 26.05
C ASN A 13 -20.47 -6.94 27.31
N LEU A 14 -19.20 -7.24 27.21
CA LEU A 14 -18.22 -7.08 28.26
C LEU A 14 -17.33 -5.88 27.89
N PHE A 15 -17.48 -4.79 28.61
CA PHE A 15 -16.75 -3.51 28.50
C PHE A 15 -15.22 -3.63 28.73
N VAL A 16 -14.59 -4.73 28.31
CA VAL A 16 -13.15 -4.88 28.36
C VAL A 16 -12.63 -4.75 26.94
N TYR A 17 -12.29 -3.52 26.55
CA TYR A 17 -11.50 -3.25 25.35
C TYR A 17 -10.12 -3.90 25.53
N THR A 18 -9.94 -5.03 24.89
CA THR A 18 -8.60 -5.64 24.78
C THR A 18 -7.77 -4.76 23.84
N ASN A 19 -6.46 -4.60 24.11
CA ASN A 19 -5.56 -3.80 23.26
C ASN A 19 -5.61 -4.25 21.79
N TRP A 20 -5.86 -5.52 21.51
CA TRP A 20 -6.10 -6.06 20.17
C TRP A 20 -7.38 -5.56 19.52
N GLY A 21 -8.44 -5.35 20.29
CA GLY A 21 -9.68 -4.76 19.80
C GLY A 21 -9.47 -3.33 19.34
N LEU A 22 -8.77 -2.53 20.13
CA LEU A 22 -8.44 -1.14 19.80
C LEU A 22 -7.58 -1.02 18.54
N LEU A 23 -6.58 -1.91 18.36
CA LEU A 23 -5.77 -1.95 17.15
C LEU A 23 -6.62 -2.27 15.92
N ASN A 24 -7.47 -3.30 15.99
CA ASN A 24 -8.32 -3.66 14.86
C ASN A 24 -9.33 -2.55 14.51
N GLU A 25 -9.89 -1.88 15.51
CA GLU A 25 -10.79 -0.75 15.33
C GLU A 25 -10.08 0.42 14.67
N SER A 26 -8.89 0.79 15.12
CA SER A 26 -8.10 1.87 14.51
C SER A 26 -7.71 1.57 13.06
N LEU A 27 -7.35 0.33 12.73
CA LEU A 27 -7.08 -0.09 11.35
C LEU A 27 -8.34 -0.06 10.47
N TYR A 28 -9.48 -0.46 11.03
CA TYR A 28 -10.76 -0.38 10.33
C TYR A 28 -11.14 1.07 10.04
N ASP A 29 -11.03 1.95 11.02
CA ASP A 29 -11.37 3.36 10.89
C ASP A 29 -10.47 4.09 9.89
N THR A 30 -9.18 3.77 9.85
CA THR A 30 -8.27 4.35 8.84
C THR A 30 -8.71 4.00 7.43
N VAL A 31 -9.04 2.74 7.15
CA VAL A 31 -9.51 2.33 5.81
C VAL A 31 -10.91 2.87 5.52
N TYR A 32 -11.81 2.88 6.51
CA TYR A 32 -13.15 3.42 6.37
C TYR A 32 -13.13 4.90 5.99
N ASN A 33 -12.29 5.69 6.66
CA ASN A 33 -12.12 7.11 6.37
C ASN A 33 -11.56 7.34 4.95
N VAL A 34 -10.60 6.52 4.50
CA VAL A 34 -10.08 6.60 3.14
C VAL A 34 -11.18 6.33 2.12
N VAL A 35 -11.96 5.26 2.29
CA VAL A 35 -13.03 4.87 1.35
C VAL A 35 -14.15 5.92 1.32
N THR A 36 -14.58 6.42 2.47
CA THR A 36 -15.67 7.42 2.54
C THR A 36 -15.26 8.77 1.95
N ASN A 37 -14.00 9.16 2.11
CA ASN A 37 -13.48 10.42 1.57
C ASN A 37 -13.24 10.35 0.07
N GLN A 38 -12.89 9.17 -0.48
CA GLN A 38 -12.58 9.00 -1.90
C GLN A 38 -13.81 8.64 -2.75
N ILE A 39 -14.62 7.65 -2.33
CA ILE A 39 -15.63 7.01 -3.20
C ILE A 39 -17.06 7.44 -2.89
N ASN A 40 -17.36 8.16 -1.81
CA ASN A 40 -18.67 8.40 -1.22
C ASN A 40 -19.19 7.27 -0.32
N LYS A 41 -20.02 7.65 0.67
CA LYS A 41 -20.52 6.71 1.69
C LYS A 41 -21.39 5.58 1.14
N THR A 42 -22.21 5.85 0.12
CA THR A 42 -23.18 4.88 -0.41
C THR A 42 -22.55 3.89 -1.38
N LYS A 43 -21.76 4.37 -2.36
CA LYS A 43 -21.10 3.52 -3.36
C LYS A 43 -19.88 2.79 -2.77
N GLY A 44 -19.21 3.38 -1.81
CA GLY A 44 -17.98 2.85 -1.20
C GLY A 44 -18.18 1.59 -0.36
N GLN A 45 -19.38 1.38 0.22
CA GLN A 45 -19.66 0.20 1.05
C GLN A 45 -19.48 -1.14 0.31
N ILE A 46 -19.79 -1.19 -0.99
CA ILE A 46 -19.66 -2.40 -1.79
C ILE A 46 -18.18 -2.77 -1.98
N TYR A 47 -17.30 -1.76 -2.15
CA TYR A 47 -15.87 -1.96 -2.41
C TYR A 47 -15.03 -2.00 -1.13
N PHE A 48 -15.60 -1.61 0.00
CA PHE A 48 -14.90 -1.58 1.29
C PHE A 48 -14.26 -2.93 1.66
N PRO A 49 -14.94 -4.09 1.59
CA PRO A 49 -14.32 -5.36 1.97
C PRO A 49 -13.13 -5.72 1.10
N PHE A 50 -13.14 -5.38 -0.19
CA PHE A 50 -12.02 -5.59 -1.09
C PHE A 50 -10.83 -4.71 -0.69
N ILE A 51 -11.05 -3.42 -0.48
CA ILE A 51 -10.01 -2.45 -0.10
C ILE A 51 -9.42 -2.81 1.27
N TYR A 52 -10.26 -3.22 2.23
CA TYR A 52 -9.82 -3.62 3.56
C TYR A 52 -8.97 -4.90 3.55
N THR A 53 -9.39 -5.92 2.80
CA THR A 53 -8.59 -7.15 2.68
C THR A 53 -7.25 -6.89 2.01
N LEU A 54 -7.21 -6.01 1.02
CA LEU A 54 -5.99 -5.61 0.33
C LEU A 54 -5.04 -4.85 1.27
N PHE A 55 -5.57 -3.95 2.09
CA PHE A 55 -4.81 -3.24 3.12
C PHE A 55 -4.14 -4.21 4.11
N ILE A 56 -4.94 -5.09 4.71
CA ILE A 56 -4.43 -6.06 5.68
C ILE A 56 -3.41 -7.00 5.06
N LEU A 57 -3.65 -7.46 3.83
CA LEU A 57 -2.73 -8.35 3.12
C LEU A 57 -1.36 -7.69 2.90
N ILE A 58 -1.33 -6.44 2.41
CA ILE A 58 -0.07 -5.71 2.19
C ILE A 58 0.61 -5.40 3.52
N LEU A 59 -0.15 -4.95 4.52
CA LEU A 59 0.39 -4.61 5.84
C LEU A 59 1.06 -5.82 6.49
N ILE A 60 0.38 -6.96 6.52
CA ILE A 60 0.91 -8.19 7.12
C ILE A 60 2.16 -8.67 6.36
N ASN A 61 2.13 -8.68 5.03
CA ASN A 61 3.30 -9.10 4.25
C ASN A 61 4.52 -8.18 4.46
N ASN A 62 4.30 -6.87 4.57
CA ASN A 62 5.38 -5.94 4.87
C ASN A 62 5.92 -6.15 6.29
N LEU A 63 5.05 -6.38 7.29
CA LEU A 63 5.47 -6.63 8.67
C LEU A 63 6.22 -7.96 8.82
N ILE A 64 5.78 -9.02 8.14
CA ILE A 64 6.49 -10.30 8.12
C ILE A 64 7.87 -10.13 7.48
N GLY A 65 7.97 -9.32 6.43
CA GLY A 65 9.24 -9.01 5.79
C GLY A 65 10.26 -8.32 6.71
N LEU A 66 9.81 -7.59 7.73
CA LEU A 66 10.71 -6.94 8.71
C LEU A 66 11.31 -7.89 9.74
N VAL A 67 10.77 -9.10 9.88
CA VAL A 67 11.30 -10.08 10.83
C VAL A 67 12.65 -10.59 10.33
N PRO A 68 13.72 -10.52 11.14
CA PRO A 68 15.04 -11.05 10.75
C PRO A 68 14.95 -12.53 10.37
N TYR A 69 15.61 -12.91 9.28
CA TYR A 69 15.61 -14.26 8.71
C TYR A 69 14.29 -14.74 8.13
N SER A 70 13.26 -13.89 8.06
CA SER A 70 12.02 -14.24 7.37
C SER A 70 12.14 -13.99 5.86
N PHE A 71 11.34 -14.75 5.09
CA PHE A 71 11.25 -14.54 3.65
C PHE A 71 10.33 -13.36 3.35
N SER A 72 10.90 -12.27 2.83
CA SER A 72 10.13 -11.10 2.44
C SER A 72 9.49 -11.30 1.06
N THR A 73 8.21 -11.66 1.04
CA THR A 73 7.43 -11.86 -0.20
C THR A 73 7.33 -10.56 -1.02
N THR A 74 7.21 -9.43 -0.34
CA THR A 74 7.09 -8.09 -0.96
C THR A 74 8.40 -7.57 -1.56
N SER A 75 9.56 -8.20 -1.30
CA SER A 75 10.81 -7.86 -1.99
C SER A 75 10.86 -8.36 -3.44
N HIS A 76 10.00 -9.33 -3.80
CA HIS A 76 9.93 -9.84 -5.17
C HIS A 76 9.08 -8.93 -6.05
N PHE A 77 9.73 -8.31 -7.04
CA PHE A 77 9.08 -7.41 -8.02
C PHE A 77 7.91 -8.07 -8.73
N ILE A 78 8.04 -9.34 -9.11
CA ILE A 78 6.99 -10.07 -9.83
C ILE A 78 5.69 -10.11 -9.03
N LEU A 79 5.75 -10.33 -7.71
CA LEU A 79 4.59 -10.44 -6.86
C LEU A 79 3.93 -9.08 -6.63
N THR A 80 4.71 -8.04 -6.37
CA THR A 80 4.19 -6.68 -6.16
C THR A 80 3.61 -6.09 -7.44
N PHE A 81 4.22 -6.38 -8.59
CA PHE A 81 3.64 -6.03 -9.89
C PHE A 81 2.35 -6.78 -10.17
N SER A 82 2.28 -8.08 -9.87
CA SER A 82 1.05 -8.85 -10.10
C SER A 82 -0.13 -8.29 -9.29
N TRP A 83 0.10 -7.83 -8.05
CA TRP A 83 -0.92 -7.17 -7.26
C TRP A 83 -1.33 -5.81 -7.83
N SER A 84 -0.35 -4.99 -8.21
CA SER A 84 -0.62 -3.68 -8.80
C SER A 84 -1.39 -3.81 -10.13
N PHE A 85 -0.95 -4.68 -11.03
CA PHE A 85 -1.63 -4.95 -12.29
C PHE A 85 -3.01 -5.59 -12.09
N GLY A 86 -3.15 -6.51 -11.12
CA GLY A 86 -4.44 -7.11 -10.78
C GLY A 86 -5.47 -6.08 -10.35
N VAL A 87 -5.08 -5.12 -9.49
CA VAL A 87 -5.95 -4.02 -9.07
C VAL A 87 -6.36 -3.15 -10.26
N VAL A 88 -5.42 -2.76 -11.10
CA VAL A 88 -5.72 -1.87 -12.24
C VAL A 88 -6.54 -2.56 -13.32
N ILE A 89 -6.23 -3.82 -13.66
CA ILE A 89 -7.05 -4.60 -14.59
C ILE A 89 -8.47 -4.75 -14.03
N GLY A 90 -8.60 -5.02 -12.72
CA GLY A 90 -9.91 -5.10 -12.06
C GLY A 90 -10.69 -3.79 -12.14
N THR A 91 -10.06 -2.64 -11.91
CA THR A 91 -10.71 -1.32 -12.00
C THR A 91 -11.06 -0.93 -13.43
N VAL A 92 -10.23 -1.26 -14.41
CA VAL A 92 -10.53 -1.06 -15.85
C VAL A 92 -11.73 -1.93 -16.26
N PHE A 93 -11.72 -3.21 -15.87
CA PHE A 93 -12.84 -4.11 -16.17
C PHE A 93 -14.15 -3.61 -15.55
N LEU A 94 -14.09 -3.12 -14.32
CA LEU A 94 -15.23 -2.51 -13.62
C LEU A 94 -15.73 -1.26 -14.36
N GLY A 95 -14.85 -0.36 -14.78
CA GLY A 95 -15.20 0.84 -15.55
C GLY A 95 -15.85 0.50 -16.90
N VAL A 96 -15.31 -0.47 -17.63
CA VAL A 96 -15.87 -0.94 -18.89
C VAL A 96 -17.21 -1.61 -18.68
N SER A 97 -17.40 -2.40 -17.62
CA SER A 97 -18.69 -3.06 -17.34
C SER A 97 -19.82 -2.09 -16.99
N ILE A 98 -19.51 -0.95 -16.36
CA ILE A 98 -20.51 0.07 -15.97
C ILE A 98 -20.81 1.03 -17.13
N HIS A 99 -19.78 1.51 -17.80
CA HIS A 99 -19.87 2.61 -18.77
C HIS A 99 -19.70 2.19 -20.22
N ASN A 100 -19.38 0.91 -20.49
CA ASN A 100 -19.09 0.40 -21.84
C ASN A 100 -18.04 1.26 -22.57
N ILE A 101 -18.31 1.62 -23.82
CA ILE A 101 -17.40 2.43 -24.67
C ILE A 101 -17.18 3.85 -24.11
N LYS A 102 -18.11 4.37 -23.31
CA LYS A 102 -17.97 5.71 -22.69
C LYS A 102 -16.79 5.78 -21.69
N PHE A 103 -16.31 4.65 -21.21
CA PHE A 103 -15.14 4.58 -20.36
C PHE A 103 -13.88 5.17 -21.02
N LEU A 104 -13.77 5.08 -22.36
CA LEU A 104 -12.68 5.70 -23.12
C LEU A 104 -12.70 7.25 -23.02
N GLY A 105 -13.84 7.82 -22.67
CA GLY A 105 -13.96 9.26 -22.39
C GLY A 105 -13.16 9.72 -21.17
N LEU A 106 -12.75 8.79 -20.28
CA LEU A 106 -11.86 9.09 -19.14
C LEU A 106 -10.52 9.67 -19.61
N PHE A 107 -10.04 9.23 -20.77
CA PHE A 107 -8.77 9.70 -21.36
C PHE A 107 -8.92 11.01 -22.12
N VAL A 108 -10.15 11.53 -22.24
CA VAL A 108 -10.47 12.77 -22.97
C VAL A 108 -11.00 13.80 -21.99
N PRO A 109 -10.17 14.72 -21.47
CA PRO A 109 -10.65 15.77 -20.58
C PRO A 109 -11.58 16.75 -21.33
N GLN A 110 -12.68 17.12 -20.66
CA GLN A 110 -13.67 18.02 -21.20
C GLN A 110 -13.11 19.45 -21.40
N GLY A 111 -13.44 20.07 -22.52
CA GLY A 111 -13.08 21.45 -22.81
C GLY A 111 -11.75 21.66 -23.53
N CYS A 112 -11.11 20.61 -24.05
CA CYS A 112 -9.85 20.76 -24.81
C CYS A 112 -10.12 21.08 -26.31
N PRO A 113 -9.28 21.96 -26.92
CA PRO A 113 -9.33 22.20 -28.35
C PRO A 113 -9.00 20.94 -29.13
N LEU A 114 -9.75 20.67 -30.22
CA LEU A 114 -9.65 19.45 -31.04
C LEU A 114 -8.22 19.16 -31.54
N PHE A 115 -7.42 20.19 -31.76
CA PHE A 115 -6.05 20.07 -32.25
C PHE A 115 -5.09 19.41 -31.20
N LEU A 116 -5.32 19.64 -29.91
CA LEU A 116 -4.49 19.10 -28.81
C LEU A 116 -5.00 17.73 -28.31
N LEU A 117 -6.17 17.29 -28.72
CA LEU A 117 -6.82 16.07 -28.24
C LEU A 117 -5.97 14.81 -28.43
N PRO A 118 -5.35 14.50 -29.58
CA PRO A 118 -4.57 13.30 -29.75
C PRO A 118 -3.33 13.26 -28.85
N LEU A 119 -2.67 14.40 -28.65
CA LEU A 119 -1.51 14.51 -27.75
C LEU A 119 -1.92 14.24 -26.30
N LEU A 120 -3.07 14.76 -25.89
CA LEU A 120 -3.54 14.70 -24.52
C LEU A 120 -3.97 13.28 -24.15
N VAL A 121 -4.63 12.55 -25.06
CA VAL A 121 -4.96 11.13 -24.88
C VAL A 121 -3.69 10.28 -24.70
N ILE A 122 -2.63 10.54 -25.46
CA ILE A 122 -1.37 9.81 -25.32
C ILE A 122 -0.76 10.10 -23.94
N ILE A 123 -0.72 11.36 -23.50
CA ILE A 123 -0.17 11.73 -22.19
C ILE A 123 -0.97 11.06 -21.06
N GLU A 124 -2.30 11.06 -21.12
CA GLU A 124 -3.15 10.48 -20.10
C GLU A 124 -3.00 8.95 -20.02
N THR A 125 -2.92 8.26 -21.17
CA THR A 125 -2.65 6.82 -21.20
C THR A 125 -1.29 6.46 -20.62
N ILE A 126 -0.25 7.22 -20.96
CA ILE A 126 1.10 7.02 -20.40
C ILE A 126 1.08 7.28 -18.88
N SER A 127 0.42 8.34 -18.44
CA SER A 127 0.27 8.71 -17.02
C SER A 127 -0.42 7.57 -16.23
N PHE A 128 -1.47 7.01 -16.79
CA PHE A 128 -2.21 5.89 -16.18
C PHE A 128 -1.33 4.65 -16.01
N ILE A 129 -0.57 4.27 -17.04
CA ILE A 129 0.36 3.14 -17.00
C ILE A 129 1.52 3.42 -16.02
N ALA A 130 2.11 4.61 -16.07
CA ALA A 130 3.22 5.00 -15.21
C ALA A 130 2.83 4.98 -13.73
N ARG A 131 1.62 5.44 -13.40
CA ARG A 131 1.07 5.44 -12.04
C ARG A 131 0.95 4.03 -11.49
N ASN A 132 0.52 3.08 -12.32
CA ASN A 132 0.40 1.67 -11.98
C ASN A 132 1.76 1.01 -11.74
N ILE A 133 2.71 1.22 -12.64
CA ILE A 133 4.09 0.73 -12.49
C ILE A 133 4.73 1.31 -11.22
N SER A 134 4.57 2.61 -10.99
CA SER A 134 5.09 3.28 -9.79
C SER A 134 4.54 2.70 -8.50
N LEU A 135 3.28 2.27 -8.48
CA LEU A 135 2.65 1.66 -7.31
C LEU A 135 3.33 0.33 -6.92
N GLY A 136 3.52 -0.56 -7.89
CA GLY A 136 4.20 -1.85 -7.68
C GLY A 136 5.69 -1.70 -7.36
N LEU A 137 6.40 -0.81 -8.09
CA LEU A 137 7.81 -0.50 -7.83
C LEU A 137 8.03 0.06 -6.43
N ARG A 138 7.20 0.97 -5.99
CA ARG A 138 7.33 1.61 -4.67
C ARG A 138 7.23 0.60 -3.55
N LEU A 139 6.29 -0.36 -3.66
CA LEU A 139 6.12 -1.41 -2.66
C LEU A 139 7.37 -2.28 -2.55
N ALA A 140 7.87 -2.80 -3.67
CA ALA A 140 9.05 -3.66 -3.69
C ALA A 140 10.34 -2.91 -3.35
N ALA A 141 10.54 -1.71 -3.92
CA ALA A 141 11.76 -0.93 -3.72
C ALA A 141 11.96 -0.50 -2.27
N ASN A 142 10.90 -0.10 -1.56
CA ASN A 142 10.99 0.29 -0.16
C ASN A 142 11.44 -0.87 0.72
N VAL A 143 10.87 -2.06 0.53
CA VAL A 143 11.25 -3.25 1.31
C VAL A 143 12.67 -3.70 0.95
N LEU A 144 12.99 -3.79 -0.33
CA LEU A 144 14.32 -4.22 -0.79
C LEU A 144 15.41 -3.24 -0.34
N ALA A 145 15.18 -1.93 -0.49
CA ALA A 145 16.13 -0.90 -0.06
C ALA A 145 16.36 -0.91 1.45
N GLY A 146 15.29 -1.10 2.25
CA GLY A 146 15.38 -1.20 3.69
C GLY A 146 16.25 -2.39 4.12
N HIS A 147 15.98 -3.59 3.60
CA HIS A 147 16.80 -4.78 3.88
C HIS A 147 18.26 -4.62 3.47
N MET A 148 18.53 -4.07 2.29
CA MET A 148 19.90 -3.84 1.81
C MET A 148 20.64 -2.84 2.71
N LEU A 149 19.96 -1.77 3.14
CA LEU A 149 20.56 -0.77 4.02
C LEU A 149 20.91 -1.38 5.38
N LEU A 150 20.00 -2.13 6.00
CA LEU A 150 20.25 -2.81 7.27
C LEU A 150 21.39 -3.85 7.14
N PHE A 151 21.45 -4.59 6.03
CA PHE A 151 22.52 -5.55 5.77
C PHE A 151 23.90 -4.88 5.67
N ILE A 152 24.02 -3.79 4.90
CA ILE A 152 25.26 -3.05 4.74
C ILE A 152 25.71 -2.47 6.08
N LEU A 153 24.77 -1.88 6.83
CA LEU A 153 25.06 -1.25 8.12
C LEU A 153 25.48 -2.29 9.17
N SER A 154 24.84 -3.46 9.21
CA SER A 154 25.22 -4.56 10.11
C SER A 154 26.61 -5.12 9.77
N GLY A 155 26.93 -5.27 8.48
CA GLY A 155 28.27 -5.67 8.04
C GLY A 155 29.36 -4.67 8.43
N PHE A 156 29.04 -3.38 8.38
CA PHE A 156 29.95 -2.31 8.83
C PHE A 156 30.18 -2.34 10.33
N THR A 157 29.10 -2.49 11.13
CA THR A 157 29.21 -2.62 12.60
C THR A 157 30.03 -3.83 13.00
N PHE A 158 29.82 -4.97 12.35
CA PHE A 158 30.59 -6.18 12.61
C PHE A 158 32.09 -6.00 12.37
N LYS A 159 32.50 -5.31 11.29
CA LYS A 159 33.89 -5.02 10.98
C LYS A 159 34.51 -4.11 12.02
N ILE A 160 33.82 -3.08 12.50
CA ILE A 160 34.32 -2.16 13.55
C ILE A 160 34.50 -2.91 14.86
N LEU A 161 33.54 -3.70 15.30
CA LEU A 161 33.62 -4.48 16.53
C LEU A 161 34.76 -5.49 16.51
N LYS A 162 35.04 -6.10 15.34
CA LYS A 162 36.13 -7.08 15.19
C LYS A 162 37.54 -6.42 15.21
N SER A 163 37.64 -5.14 14.86
CA SER A 163 38.92 -4.43 14.85
C SER A 163 39.50 -4.14 16.27
N GLY A 164 38.75 -4.39 17.33
CA GLY A 164 39.19 -4.43 18.72
C GLY A 164 39.61 -3.10 19.34
N LEU A 165 40.09 -2.15 18.56
CA LEU A 165 40.69 -0.92 19.05
C LEU A 165 39.68 0.19 19.44
N ILE A 166 38.42 0.08 19.04
CA ILE A 166 37.46 1.18 19.20
C ILE A 166 36.06 0.62 19.45
N GLY A 167 35.90 -0.23 20.48
CA GLY A 167 34.58 -0.79 20.84
C GLY A 167 33.50 0.25 21.12
N ILE A 168 33.90 1.43 21.62
CA ILE A 168 32.99 2.56 21.88
C ILE A 168 32.45 3.17 20.60
N LEU A 169 33.25 3.25 19.53
CA LEU A 169 32.76 3.73 18.21
C LEU A 169 31.80 2.75 17.52
N GLY A 170 31.78 1.48 17.92
CA GLY A 170 30.81 0.48 17.44
C GLY A 170 29.38 0.72 17.94
N ILE A 171 29.19 1.48 19.02
CA ILE A 171 27.86 1.83 19.55
C ILE A 171 27.14 2.79 18.62
N LEU A 172 27.84 3.71 17.96
CA LEU A 172 27.23 4.70 17.06
C LEU A 172 26.46 4.05 15.89
N PRO A 173 27.06 3.16 15.08
CA PRO A 173 26.31 2.50 14.01
C PRO A 173 25.20 1.57 14.53
N LEU A 174 25.31 1.04 15.74
CA LEU A 174 24.25 0.22 16.34
C LEU A 174 23.00 1.06 16.65
N ILE A 175 23.17 2.30 17.12
CA ILE A 175 22.07 3.24 17.31
C ILE A 175 21.38 3.54 15.95
N PHE A 176 22.16 3.71 14.88
CA PHE A 176 21.62 3.91 13.55
C PHE A 176 20.79 2.70 13.07
N ILE A 177 21.24 1.47 13.31
CA ILE A 177 20.48 0.25 12.95
C ILE A 177 19.12 0.27 13.64
N ILE A 178 19.06 0.58 14.92
CA ILE A 178 17.82 0.64 15.68
C ILE A 178 16.91 1.75 15.12
N ALA A 179 17.44 2.94 14.87
CA ALA A 179 16.68 4.05 14.30
C ALA A 179 16.09 3.71 12.92
N PHE A 180 16.90 3.08 12.05
CA PHE A 180 16.44 2.67 10.72
C PHE A 180 15.40 1.55 10.77
N SER A 181 15.49 0.60 11.70
CA SER A 181 14.48 -0.45 11.84
C SER A 181 13.11 0.11 12.26
N PHE A 182 13.09 1.12 13.14
CA PHE A 182 11.84 1.84 13.46
C PHE A 182 11.29 2.63 12.28
N LEU A 183 12.16 3.29 11.53
CA LEU A 183 11.78 4.02 10.32
C LEU A 183 11.18 3.06 9.27
N GLU A 184 11.80 1.90 9.07
CA GLU A 184 11.32 0.87 8.13
C GLU A 184 9.92 0.35 8.52
N LEU A 185 9.67 0.17 9.82
CA LEU A 185 8.33 -0.18 10.32
C LEU A 185 7.31 0.92 10.00
N GLY A 186 7.66 2.19 10.19
CA GLY A 186 6.81 3.31 9.82
C GLY A 186 6.51 3.35 8.31
N ILE A 187 7.53 3.14 7.47
CA ILE A 187 7.38 3.09 6.01
C ILE A 187 6.47 1.93 5.59
N ALA A 188 6.59 0.76 6.22
CA ALA A 188 5.76 -0.41 5.93
C ALA A 188 4.27 -0.11 6.12
N PHE A 189 3.92 0.62 7.19
CA PHE A 189 2.54 1.05 7.46
C PHE A 189 2.05 2.10 6.46
N ILE A 190 2.83 3.17 6.25
CA ILE A 190 2.49 4.24 5.30
C ILE A 190 2.33 3.68 3.89
N GLN A 191 3.17 2.73 3.49
CA GLN A 191 3.11 2.12 2.16
C GLN A 191 1.80 1.35 1.93
N ALA A 192 1.31 0.62 2.95
CA ALA A 192 0.02 -0.03 2.88
C ALA A 192 -1.13 0.98 2.73
N GLN A 193 -1.07 2.10 3.47
CA GLN A 193 -2.06 3.18 3.34
C GLN A 193 -2.04 3.83 1.95
N VAL A 194 -0.86 4.17 1.42
CA VAL A 194 -0.72 4.79 0.09
C VAL A 194 -1.27 3.87 -0.99
N PHE A 195 -1.00 2.57 -0.90
CA PHE A 195 -1.54 1.60 -1.85
C PHE A 195 -3.08 1.61 -1.86
N VAL A 196 -3.69 1.60 -0.70
CA VAL A 196 -5.15 1.63 -0.52
C VAL A 196 -5.77 2.93 -1.03
N VAL A 197 -5.16 4.08 -0.71
CA VAL A 197 -5.63 5.39 -1.20
C VAL A 197 -5.62 5.45 -2.72
N LEU A 198 -4.56 4.98 -3.36
CA LEU A 198 -4.48 4.95 -4.83
C LEU A 198 -5.47 3.95 -5.44
N THR A 199 -5.66 2.79 -4.82
CA THR A 199 -6.68 1.81 -5.26
C THR A 199 -8.09 2.40 -5.17
N ALA A 200 -8.41 3.09 -4.06
CA ALA A 200 -9.68 3.77 -3.89
C ALA A 200 -9.87 4.89 -4.94
N GLY A 201 -8.81 5.62 -5.27
CA GLY A 201 -8.80 6.61 -6.36
C GLY A 201 -9.13 5.99 -7.72
N TYR A 202 -8.50 4.86 -8.07
CA TYR A 202 -8.81 4.16 -9.34
C TYR A 202 -10.26 3.66 -9.40
N ILE A 203 -10.79 3.16 -8.29
CA ILE A 203 -12.19 2.74 -8.21
C ILE A 203 -13.10 3.97 -8.39
N LYS A 204 -12.78 5.10 -7.78
CA LYS A 204 -13.53 6.35 -7.97
C LYS A 204 -13.55 6.78 -9.42
N ASP A 205 -12.38 6.85 -10.06
CA ASP A 205 -12.23 7.24 -11.47
C ASP A 205 -13.00 6.31 -12.40
N SER A 206 -13.16 5.02 -12.04
CA SER A 206 -13.95 4.05 -12.79
C SER A 206 -15.46 4.16 -12.56
N LEU A 207 -15.89 4.70 -11.40
CA LEU A 207 -17.33 4.84 -11.06
C LEU A 207 -17.92 6.17 -11.54
N ASP A 208 -17.15 7.24 -11.45
CA ASP A 208 -17.58 8.60 -11.79
C ASP A 208 -16.70 9.09 -12.97
N LEU A 209 -17.22 8.94 -14.20
CA LEU A 209 -16.62 9.55 -15.39
C LEU A 209 -16.81 11.07 -15.31
N HIS A 210 -15.75 11.86 -15.52
CA HIS A 210 -15.77 13.32 -15.60
C HIS A 210 -16.67 13.82 -16.71
#